data_9644624802ba6a50d569a76c726f32f9
#
_entry.id   9644624802ba6a50d569a76c726f32f9
#
_cell.length_a   1.000
_cell.length_b   1.000
_cell.length_c   1.000
_cell.angle_alpha   90.00
_cell.angle_beta   90.00
_cell.angle_gamma   90.00
#
_symmetry.space_group_name_H-M   'P 1'
#
loop_
_entity.id
_entity.type
_entity.pdbx_description
1 polymer ?
#
loop_
_entity_poly.entity_id
_entity_poly.type
_entity_poly.pdbx_seq_one_letter_code
_entity_poly.pdbx_strand_id
1 'polypeptide(L)'
;MEFFTNDVIRGLLNSSLETAELTSSGFRDVGKGPGSRAGEFIEWLTIPDQRQAVVDDVTRIRTHPLVPGSIPVYGYVYDVKSGRLIEIDEATRAGAAR
;
A
#
# COMPACT_ATOMS: atom_id res chain seq x y z
N MET A 1 5.02 1.68 2.68
CA MET A 1 3.64 2.18 2.84
C MET A 1 3.05 1.96 4.23
N GLU A 2 3.72 1.20 5.10
CA GLU A 2 3.27 1.01 6.49
C GLU A 2 3.29 2.29 7.33
N PHE A 3 4.05 3.30 6.89
CA PHE A 3 4.16 4.58 7.61
C PHE A 3 2.94 5.48 7.45
N PHE A 4 2.08 5.19 6.47
CA PHE A 4 0.89 5.98 6.19
C PHE A 4 -0.36 5.18 6.53
N THR A 5 -1.09 5.63 7.53
CA THR A 5 -2.42 5.11 7.85
C THR A 5 -3.49 6.02 7.23
N ASN A 6 -4.71 5.54 7.15
CA ASN A 6 -5.83 6.37 6.69
C ASN A 6 -5.97 7.64 7.55
N ASP A 7 -5.79 7.52 8.86
CA ASP A 7 -5.90 8.65 9.77
C ASP A 7 -4.80 9.69 9.53
N VAL A 8 -3.57 9.26 9.24
CA VAL A 8 -2.48 10.18 8.89
C VAL A 8 -2.79 10.94 7.61
N ILE A 9 -3.24 10.24 6.56
CA ILE A 9 -3.62 10.87 5.28
C ILE A 9 -4.76 11.87 5.48
N ARG A 10 -5.80 11.48 6.22
CA ARG A 10 -6.95 12.34 6.52
C ARG A 10 -6.53 13.60 7.27
N GLY A 11 -5.64 13.45 8.24
CA GLY A 11 -5.11 14.59 9.02
C GLY A 11 -4.31 15.56 8.15
N LEU A 12 -3.46 15.05 7.27
CA LEU A 12 -2.68 15.87 6.34
C LEU A 12 -3.59 16.67 5.40
N LEU A 13 -4.61 16.03 4.83
CA LEU A 13 -5.55 16.67 3.92
C LEU A 13 -6.44 17.69 4.63
N ASN A 14 -6.79 17.46 5.89
CA ASN A 14 -7.54 18.44 6.70
C ASN A 14 -6.74 19.72 6.93
N SER A 15 -5.43 19.62 7.09
CA SER A 15 -4.56 20.77 7.36
C SER A 15 -4.11 21.47 6.09
N SER A 16 -3.88 20.74 4.99
CA SER A 16 -3.40 21.33 3.75
C SER A 16 -3.72 20.45 2.55
N LEU A 17 -4.06 21.06 1.43
CA LEU A 17 -4.12 20.38 0.14
C LEU A 17 -2.77 20.37 -0.60
N GLU A 18 -1.83 21.17 -0.13
CA GLU A 18 -0.47 21.18 -0.65
C GLU A 18 0.39 20.30 0.23
N THR A 19 0.86 19.18 -0.30
CA THR A 19 1.57 18.17 0.48
C THR A 19 3.09 18.32 0.41
N ALA A 20 3.62 18.91 -0.66
CA ALA A 20 5.07 19.06 -0.80
C ALA A 20 5.45 20.26 -1.65
N GLU A 21 6.59 20.85 -1.34
CA GLU A 21 7.22 21.93 -2.09
C GLU A 21 8.64 21.51 -2.46
N LEU A 22 9.04 21.75 -3.72
CA LEU A 22 10.40 21.49 -4.14
C LEU A 22 11.30 22.64 -3.69
N THR A 23 12.31 22.32 -2.89
CA THR A 23 13.32 23.26 -2.41
C THR A 23 14.71 22.85 -2.92
N SER A 24 15.71 23.68 -2.64
CA SER A 24 17.12 23.37 -2.98
C SER A 24 17.64 22.10 -2.30
N SER A 25 17.03 21.68 -1.18
CA SER A 25 17.39 20.46 -0.47
C SER A 25 16.45 19.29 -0.74
N GLY A 26 15.57 19.40 -1.75
CA GLY A 26 14.58 18.39 -2.10
C GLY A 26 13.16 18.76 -1.71
N PHE A 27 12.28 17.78 -1.68
CA PHE A 27 10.88 18.01 -1.29
C PHE A 27 10.74 18.15 0.22
N ARG A 28 9.92 19.09 0.64
CA ARG A 28 9.56 19.31 2.05
C ARG A 28 8.06 19.43 2.20
N ASP A 29 7.54 18.93 3.32
CA ASP A 29 6.13 19.09 3.65
C ASP A 29 5.81 20.58 3.83
N VAL A 30 4.73 21.01 3.22
CA VAL A 30 4.36 22.42 3.21
C VAL A 30 3.44 22.77 4.38
N GLY A 31 2.44 21.96 4.63
CA GLY A 31 1.49 22.17 5.74
C GLY A 31 0.73 23.48 5.66
N LYS A 32 0.49 24.02 4.47
CA LYS A 32 -0.21 25.28 4.27
C LYS A 32 -1.71 25.07 4.10
N GLY A 33 -2.52 25.65 4.99
CA GLY A 33 -3.96 25.69 4.82
C GLY A 33 -4.41 26.63 3.70
N PRO A 34 -5.71 26.56 3.31
CA PRO A 34 -6.70 25.66 3.89
C PRO A 34 -6.58 24.24 3.35
N GLY A 35 -6.96 23.28 4.18
CA GLY A 35 -7.14 21.90 3.76
C GLY A 35 -8.58 21.62 3.36
N SER A 36 -8.95 20.34 3.33
CA SER A 36 -10.31 19.89 3.03
C SER A 36 -10.69 18.73 3.94
N ARG A 37 -11.93 18.75 4.42
CA ARG A 37 -12.50 17.63 5.18
C ARG A 37 -13.06 16.52 4.30
N ALA A 38 -13.11 16.73 2.99
CA ALA A 38 -13.66 15.75 2.05
C ALA A 38 -12.92 14.41 2.12
N GLY A 39 -11.63 14.43 2.43
CA GLY A 39 -10.82 13.21 2.59
C GLY A 39 -11.22 12.33 3.77
N GLU A 40 -11.99 12.83 4.74
CA GLU A 40 -12.46 12.02 5.87
C GLU A 40 -13.42 10.91 5.44
N PHE A 41 -14.08 11.08 4.31
CA PHE A 41 -15.08 10.15 3.79
C PHE A 41 -14.54 9.19 2.75
N ILE A 42 -13.22 9.23 2.50
CA ILE A 42 -12.55 8.42 1.49
C ILE A 42 -11.75 7.31 2.17
N GLU A 43 -11.87 6.09 1.63
CA GLU A 43 -11.00 4.98 2.00
C GLU A 43 -9.71 5.07 1.18
N TRP A 44 -8.59 5.41 1.82
CA TRP A 44 -7.34 5.68 1.13
C TRP A 44 -6.53 4.43 0.79
N LEU A 45 -6.99 3.26 1.24
CA LEU A 45 -6.38 1.97 0.94
C LEU A 45 -4.87 1.93 1.28
N THR A 46 -4.52 2.52 2.41
CA THR A 46 -3.15 2.45 2.92
C THR A 46 -2.80 1.01 3.30
N ILE A 47 -1.50 0.69 3.33
CA ILE A 47 -1.02 -0.65 3.66
C ILE A 47 -0.44 -0.62 5.08
N PRO A 48 -1.23 -0.94 6.12
CA PRO A 48 -0.73 -0.96 7.50
C PRO A 48 0.18 -2.15 7.80
N ASP A 49 0.01 -3.26 7.06
CA ASP A 49 0.79 -4.49 7.20
C ASP A 49 1.13 -5.02 5.82
N GLN A 50 2.41 -4.94 5.43
CA GLN A 50 2.87 -5.38 4.11
C GLN A 50 2.71 -6.88 3.92
N ARG A 51 3.00 -7.69 4.92
CA ARG A 51 2.88 -9.16 4.81
C ARG A 51 1.43 -9.57 4.57
N GLN A 52 0.52 -9.00 5.36
CA GLN A 52 -0.91 -9.30 5.21
C GLN A 52 -1.45 -8.79 3.87
N ALA A 53 -0.99 -7.64 3.41
CA ALA A 53 -1.39 -7.12 2.09
C ALA A 53 -1.01 -8.07 0.96
N VAL A 54 0.19 -8.66 1.02
CA VAL A 54 0.62 -9.66 0.02
C VAL A 54 -0.26 -10.90 0.08
N VAL A 55 -0.58 -11.40 1.28
CA VAL A 55 -1.49 -12.55 1.44
C VAL A 55 -2.86 -12.26 0.85
N ASP A 56 -3.41 -11.08 1.13
CA ASP A 56 -4.73 -10.67 0.64
C ASP A 56 -4.75 -10.55 -0.90
N ASP A 57 -3.71 -9.98 -1.47
CA ASP A 57 -3.60 -9.82 -2.93
C ASP A 57 -3.45 -11.17 -3.63
N VAL A 58 -2.59 -12.05 -3.12
CA VAL A 58 -2.42 -13.40 -3.66
C VAL A 58 -3.73 -14.19 -3.57
N THR A 59 -4.42 -14.10 -2.44
CA THR A 59 -5.72 -14.75 -2.25
C THR A 59 -6.74 -14.23 -3.25
N ARG A 60 -6.78 -12.92 -3.47
CA ARG A 60 -7.69 -12.31 -4.43
C ARG A 60 -7.43 -12.81 -5.84
N ILE A 61 -6.17 -12.92 -6.25
CA ILE A 61 -5.81 -13.46 -7.55
C ILE A 61 -6.19 -14.94 -7.64
N ARG A 62 -5.84 -15.73 -6.63
CA ARG A 62 -6.06 -17.19 -6.62
C ARG A 62 -7.54 -17.55 -6.70
N THR A 63 -8.38 -16.76 -6.05
CA THR A 63 -9.83 -17.00 -6.00
C THR A 63 -10.60 -16.31 -7.13
N HIS A 64 -9.92 -15.52 -7.96
CA HIS A 64 -10.58 -14.82 -9.05
C HIS A 64 -11.07 -15.81 -10.12
N PRO A 65 -12.34 -15.70 -10.57
CA PRO A 65 -12.93 -16.67 -11.49
C PRO A 65 -12.23 -16.81 -12.83
N LEU A 66 -11.54 -15.75 -13.28
CA LEU A 66 -10.84 -15.74 -14.58
C LEU A 66 -9.39 -16.23 -14.49
N VAL A 67 -8.89 -16.53 -13.28
CA VAL A 67 -7.54 -17.07 -13.10
C VAL A 67 -7.63 -18.60 -12.98
N PRO A 68 -7.01 -19.34 -13.92
CA PRO A 68 -7.03 -20.80 -13.85
C PRO A 68 -6.42 -21.32 -12.54
N GLY A 69 -7.09 -22.28 -11.91
CA GLY A 69 -6.62 -22.86 -10.65
C GLY A 69 -5.29 -23.61 -10.75
N SER A 70 -4.90 -24.03 -11.95
CA SER A 70 -3.64 -24.72 -12.20
C SER A 70 -2.40 -23.81 -12.17
N ILE A 71 -2.59 -22.48 -12.21
CA ILE A 71 -1.47 -21.52 -12.16
C ILE A 71 -1.16 -21.20 -10.72
N PRO A 72 0.04 -21.55 -10.21
CA PRO A 72 0.44 -21.14 -8.86
C PRO A 72 0.75 -19.64 -8.82
N VAL A 73 0.45 -19.01 -7.68
CA VAL A 73 0.72 -17.59 -7.44
C VAL A 73 1.65 -17.49 -6.24
N TYR A 74 2.74 -16.76 -6.40
CA TYR A 74 3.73 -16.57 -5.35
C TYR A 74 3.66 -15.14 -4.81
N GLY A 75 3.90 -14.95 -3.52
CA GLY A 75 3.87 -13.64 -2.89
C GLY A 75 5.22 -13.19 -2.39
N TYR A 76 5.61 -11.98 -2.74
CA TYR A 76 6.89 -11.38 -2.34
C TYR A 76 6.70 -9.95 -1.88
N VAL A 77 7.59 -9.51 -0.99
CA VAL A 77 7.81 -8.08 -0.71
C VAL A 77 9.14 -7.69 -1.33
N TYR A 78 9.15 -6.60 -2.09
CA TYR A 78 10.38 -6.04 -2.63
C TYR A 78 11.01 -5.08 -1.62
N ASP A 79 12.21 -5.41 -1.15
CA ASP A 79 12.97 -4.52 -0.26
C ASP A 79 13.77 -3.53 -1.09
N VAL A 80 13.35 -2.26 -1.07
CA VAL A 80 13.97 -1.21 -1.88
C VAL A 80 15.39 -0.86 -1.43
N LYS A 81 15.75 -1.18 -0.19
CA LYS A 81 17.11 -0.89 0.33
C LYS A 81 18.13 -1.93 -0.14
N SER A 82 17.78 -3.20 -0.10
CA SER A 82 18.67 -4.29 -0.49
C SER A 82 18.50 -4.73 -1.94
N GLY A 83 17.37 -4.37 -2.58
CA GLY A 83 17.00 -4.83 -3.92
C GLY A 83 16.58 -6.29 -3.96
N ARG A 84 16.23 -6.88 -2.82
CA ARG A 84 15.84 -8.30 -2.71
C ARG A 84 14.34 -8.48 -2.73
N LEU A 85 13.92 -9.62 -3.29
CA LEU A 85 12.56 -10.12 -3.15
C LEU A 85 12.51 -11.05 -1.93
N ILE A 86 11.63 -10.71 -0.98
CA ILE A 86 11.46 -11.50 0.24
C ILE A 86 10.15 -12.28 0.10
N GLU A 87 10.24 -13.59 0.03
CA GLU A 87 9.06 -14.44 -0.09
C GLU A 87 8.22 -14.39 1.19
N ILE A 88 6.91 -14.26 1.01
CA ILE A 88 5.94 -14.36 2.09
C ILE A 88 5.32 -15.75 2.01
N ASP A 89 5.79 -16.66 2.86
CA ASP A 89 5.42 -18.07 2.83
C ASP A 89 3.91 -18.29 2.91
N GLU A 90 3.22 -17.53 3.75
CA GLU A 90 1.76 -17.60 3.87
C GLU A 90 1.06 -17.26 2.56
N ALA A 91 1.57 -16.24 1.84
CA ALA A 91 1.01 -15.85 0.57
C ALA A 91 1.25 -16.93 -0.49
N THR A 92 2.45 -17.47 -0.56
CA THR A 92 2.79 -18.54 -1.51
C THR A 92 1.95 -19.79 -1.25
N ARG A 93 1.69 -20.14 0.00
CA ARG A 93 0.80 -21.24 0.35
C ARG A 93 -0.65 -20.96 -0.05
N ALA A 94 -1.12 -19.74 0.18
CA ALA A 94 -2.47 -19.33 -0.23
C ALA A 94 -2.64 -19.34 -1.75
N GLY A 95 -1.57 -19.08 -2.50
CA GLY A 95 -1.54 -19.06 -3.95
C GLY A 95 -1.24 -20.39 -4.62
N ALA A 96 -1.13 -21.49 -3.88
CA ALA A 96 -0.82 -22.81 -4.44
C ALA A 96 -1.82 -23.22 -5.51
N ALA A 97 -1.32 -23.93 -6.53
CA ALA A 97 -2.18 -24.47 -7.59
C ALA A 97 -3.19 -25.46 -7.02
N ARG A 98 -4.35 -25.49 -7.62
CA ARG A 98 -5.46 -26.37 -7.24
C ARG A 98 -5.68 -27.45 -8.28
#